data_1d7625f53d4fd080016fa14731869439
#
_entry.id   1d7625f53d4fd080016fa14731869439
#
_cell.length_a   1.000
_cell.length_b   1.000
_cell.length_c   1.000
_cell.angle_alpha   90.00
_cell.angle_beta   90.00
_cell.angle_gamma   90.00
#
_symmetry.space_group_name_H-M   'P 1'
#
loop_
_entity.id
_entity.type
_entity.pdbx_description
1 polymer ?
#
loop_
_entity_poly.entity_id
_entity_poly.type
_entity_poly.pdbx_seq_one_letter_code
_entity_poly.pdbx_strand_id
1 'polypeptide(L)'
;MIRIVKWSLLLAFFLPLGHVLHAQSRSKQYEEYIKKYRDIAVEEMERYHIPASITLAQGLLESGAGQGTLARKSNNHFGIKCGGDWRGKSVKHDDDARDECFRVYKNAADSYRDHSKFLAGRPRYASLFKLDMTDYKGWAHGLKKAGYATNPRYAYQLIDIIERYDLYKYDKK
;
A
#
# COMPACT_ATOMS: atom_id res chain seq x y z
N MET A 1 19.84 -55.31 56.39
CA MET A 1 18.88 -54.21 56.19
C MET A 1 19.32 -53.39 54.95
N ILE A 2 18.71 -53.67 53.81
CA ILE A 2 19.05 -53.02 52.51
C ILE A 2 18.01 -51.92 52.25
N ARG A 3 18.44 -50.68 52.24
CA ARG A 3 17.58 -49.54 51.92
C ARG A 3 17.50 -49.38 50.39
N ILE A 4 16.29 -49.57 49.83
CA ILE A 4 15.98 -49.33 48.42
C ILE A 4 15.72 -47.85 48.25
N VAL A 5 16.58 -47.15 47.46
CA VAL A 5 16.39 -45.76 47.04
C VAL A 5 15.50 -45.76 45.79
N LYS A 6 14.29 -45.24 45.91
CA LYS A 6 13.39 -45.03 44.78
C LYS A 6 13.85 -43.80 44.00
N TRP A 7 14.26 -43.99 42.75
CA TRP A 7 14.50 -42.93 41.80
C TRP A 7 13.16 -42.57 41.15
N SER A 8 12.68 -41.36 41.46
CA SER A 8 11.52 -40.77 40.75
C SER A 8 12.00 -40.13 39.48
N LEU A 9 11.64 -40.70 38.32
CA LEU A 9 11.82 -40.09 37.03
C LEU A 9 10.84 -38.90 36.90
N LEU A 10 11.33 -37.68 36.92
CA LEU A 10 10.59 -36.47 36.50
C LEU A 10 10.60 -36.44 34.99
N LEU A 11 9.49 -36.84 34.38
CA LEU A 11 9.22 -36.58 32.96
C LEU A 11 8.95 -35.08 32.78
N ALA A 12 9.94 -34.33 32.26
CA ALA A 12 9.76 -32.97 31.82
C ALA A 12 8.94 -32.99 30.51
N PHE A 13 7.68 -32.61 30.60
CA PHE A 13 6.83 -32.31 29.42
C PHE A 13 7.36 -31.06 28.75
N PHE A 14 8.13 -31.23 27.67
CA PHE A 14 8.41 -30.15 26.72
C PHE A 14 7.14 -29.86 25.93
N LEU A 15 6.36 -28.88 26.36
CA LEU A 15 5.33 -28.29 25.53
C LEU A 15 6.02 -27.53 24.38
N PRO A 16 5.71 -27.83 23.09
CA PRO A 16 6.20 -27.01 22.02
C PRO A 16 5.57 -25.63 22.19
N LEU A 17 6.40 -24.58 22.33
CA LEU A 17 5.96 -23.19 22.17
C LEU A 17 5.42 -23.05 20.75
N GLY A 18 4.12 -23.25 20.60
CA GLY A 18 3.40 -22.92 19.38
C GLY A 18 3.60 -21.43 19.12
N HIS A 19 4.32 -21.11 18.06
CA HIS A 19 4.36 -19.77 17.52
C HIS A 19 2.93 -19.43 17.12
N VAL A 20 2.21 -18.71 17.99
CA VAL A 20 0.96 -18.07 17.63
C VAL A 20 1.32 -16.99 16.61
N LEU A 21 1.29 -17.36 15.34
CA LEU A 21 1.24 -16.42 14.24
C LEU A 21 -0.02 -15.56 14.48
N HIS A 22 0.18 -14.38 15.04
CA HIS A 22 -0.86 -13.36 15.07
C HIS A 22 -1.14 -12.98 13.61
N ALA A 23 -2.05 -13.73 12.99
CA ALA A 23 -2.66 -13.30 11.73
C ALA A 23 -3.36 -11.98 12.04
N GLN A 24 -2.70 -10.88 11.68
CA GLN A 24 -3.23 -9.54 11.86
C GLN A 24 -4.55 -9.47 11.09
N SER A 25 -5.68 -9.28 11.80
CA SER A 25 -7.01 -9.36 11.21
C SER A 25 -7.15 -8.39 10.03
N ARG A 26 -7.76 -8.88 8.94
CA ARG A 26 -8.08 -8.05 7.77
C ARG A 26 -9.16 -7.03 8.16
N SER A 27 -8.98 -5.79 7.75
CA SER A 27 -9.96 -4.73 7.94
C SER A 27 -11.05 -4.83 6.87
N LYS A 28 -12.33 -4.91 7.27
CA LYS A 28 -13.47 -4.88 6.36
C LYS A 28 -13.46 -3.66 5.45
N GLN A 29 -13.09 -2.50 5.98
CA GLN A 29 -12.97 -1.26 5.22
C GLN A 29 -11.93 -1.36 4.10
N TYR A 30 -10.80 -2.02 4.34
CA TYR A 30 -9.76 -2.26 3.33
C TYR A 30 -10.25 -3.22 2.26
N GLU A 31 -10.94 -4.28 2.65
CA GLU A 31 -11.50 -5.25 1.69
C GLU A 31 -12.56 -4.60 0.78
N GLU A 32 -13.42 -3.74 1.33
CA GLU A 32 -14.40 -2.98 0.56
C GLU A 32 -13.73 -2.01 -0.43
N TYR A 33 -12.66 -1.33 -0.01
CA TYR A 33 -11.87 -0.48 -0.88
C TYR A 33 -11.25 -1.26 -2.03
N ILE A 34 -10.59 -2.38 -1.74
CA ILE A 34 -9.98 -3.27 -2.74
C ILE A 34 -11.04 -3.76 -3.73
N LYS A 35 -12.16 -4.28 -3.23
CA LYS A 35 -13.25 -4.74 -4.08
C LYS A 35 -13.75 -3.65 -5.04
N LYS A 36 -13.81 -2.40 -4.57
CA LYS A 36 -14.31 -1.26 -5.33
C LYS A 36 -13.34 -0.78 -6.41
N TYR A 37 -12.04 -0.84 -6.16
CA TYR A 37 -11.05 -0.15 -7.00
C TYR A 37 -10.05 -1.08 -7.71
N ARG A 38 -10.07 -2.41 -7.47
CA ARG A 38 -9.13 -3.35 -8.08
C ARG A 38 -9.16 -3.33 -9.60
N ASP A 39 -10.35 -3.25 -10.19
CA ASP A 39 -10.50 -3.30 -11.65
C ASP A 39 -9.88 -2.04 -12.29
N ILE A 40 -10.06 -0.86 -11.66
CA ILE A 40 -9.39 0.37 -12.09
C ILE A 40 -7.85 0.25 -11.97
N ALA A 41 -7.35 -0.35 -10.88
CA ALA A 41 -5.92 -0.52 -10.69
C ALA A 41 -5.32 -1.47 -11.74
N VAL A 42 -6.05 -2.54 -12.12
CA VAL A 42 -5.65 -3.46 -13.19
C VAL A 42 -5.65 -2.75 -14.56
N GLU A 43 -6.68 -1.96 -14.89
CA GLU A 43 -6.71 -1.15 -16.12
C GLU A 43 -5.51 -0.20 -16.20
N GLU A 44 -5.17 0.46 -15.11
CA GLU A 44 -4.03 1.38 -15.06
C GLU A 44 -2.69 0.63 -15.15
N MET A 45 -2.58 -0.58 -14.57
CA MET A 45 -1.43 -1.46 -14.73
C MET A 45 -1.20 -1.83 -16.20
N GLU A 46 -2.25 -2.25 -16.91
CA GLU A 46 -2.15 -2.60 -18.34
C GLU A 46 -1.71 -1.41 -19.20
N ARG A 47 -2.14 -0.21 -18.83
CA ARG A 47 -1.89 1.01 -19.60
C ARG A 47 -0.54 1.65 -19.31
N TYR A 48 -0.10 1.62 -18.05
CA TYR A 48 1.08 2.37 -17.60
C TYR A 48 2.20 1.49 -17.04
N HIS A 49 2.02 0.16 -17.00
CA HIS A 49 3.02 -0.78 -16.52
C HIS A 49 3.48 -0.51 -15.07
N ILE A 50 2.51 -0.19 -14.20
CA ILE A 50 2.69 -0.06 -12.74
C ILE A 50 1.91 -1.20 -12.09
N PRO A 51 2.50 -2.04 -11.21
CA PRO A 51 1.78 -3.14 -10.57
C PRO A 51 0.46 -2.70 -9.94
N ALA A 52 -0.62 -3.42 -10.21
CA ALA A 52 -1.92 -3.13 -9.63
C ALA A 52 -1.89 -3.20 -8.10
N SER A 53 -1.10 -4.13 -7.54
CA SER A 53 -0.87 -4.27 -6.10
C SER A 53 -0.27 -2.99 -5.49
N ILE A 54 0.70 -2.39 -6.15
CA ILE A 54 1.34 -1.12 -5.73
C ILE A 54 0.31 0.00 -5.75
N THR A 55 -0.42 0.15 -6.86
CA THR A 55 -1.43 1.20 -7.02
C THR A 55 -2.53 1.07 -5.95
N LEU A 56 -3.02 -0.16 -5.69
CA LEU A 56 -4.03 -0.41 -4.64
C LEU A 56 -3.49 -0.12 -3.24
N ALA A 57 -2.27 -0.58 -2.92
CA ALA A 57 -1.66 -0.36 -1.61
C ALA A 57 -1.43 1.13 -1.33
N GLN A 58 -0.96 1.89 -2.34
CA GLN A 58 -0.83 3.35 -2.24
C GLN A 58 -2.20 4.00 -2.05
N GLY A 59 -3.20 3.66 -2.85
CA GLY A 59 -4.55 4.20 -2.70
C GLY A 59 -5.16 3.93 -1.32
N LEU A 60 -4.96 2.73 -0.77
CA LEU A 60 -5.38 2.37 0.59
C LEU A 60 -4.69 3.24 1.64
N LEU A 61 -3.36 3.34 1.56
CA LEU A 61 -2.53 4.04 2.54
C LEU A 61 -2.78 5.54 2.52
N GLU A 62 -2.70 6.16 1.34
CA GLU A 62 -2.78 7.63 1.17
C GLU A 62 -4.19 8.18 1.42
N SER A 63 -5.23 7.40 1.12
CA SER A 63 -6.62 7.84 1.29
C SER A 63 -7.28 7.39 2.59
N GLY A 64 -6.56 6.63 3.44
CA GLY A 64 -7.19 5.95 4.58
C GLY A 64 -8.34 5.05 4.12
N ALA A 65 -8.09 4.22 3.10
CA ALA A 65 -9.11 3.38 2.45
C ALA A 65 -10.32 4.20 1.93
N GLY A 66 -10.06 5.38 1.40
CA GLY A 66 -11.08 6.29 0.85
C GLY A 66 -11.89 7.07 1.88
N GLN A 67 -11.57 6.92 3.18
CA GLN A 67 -12.29 7.62 4.26
C GLN A 67 -11.62 8.94 4.67
N GLY A 68 -10.40 9.19 4.24
CA GLY A 68 -9.72 10.44 4.50
C GLY A 68 -10.47 11.65 3.94
N THR A 69 -10.40 12.77 4.64
CA THR A 69 -11.13 14.00 4.30
C THR A 69 -10.84 14.46 2.87
N LEU A 70 -9.58 14.40 2.46
CA LEU A 70 -9.17 14.79 1.10
C LEU A 70 -9.81 13.88 0.05
N ALA A 71 -9.71 12.55 0.21
CA ALA A 71 -10.29 11.59 -0.74
C ALA A 71 -11.81 11.76 -0.88
N ARG A 72 -12.52 11.95 0.24
CA ARG A 72 -13.99 12.13 0.24
C ARG A 72 -14.45 13.43 -0.41
N LYS A 73 -13.70 14.52 -0.24
CA LYS A 73 -14.07 15.86 -0.77
C LYS A 73 -13.64 16.08 -2.20
N SER A 74 -12.56 15.42 -2.63
CA SER A 74 -11.92 15.72 -3.91
C SER A 74 -11.72 14.51 -4.83
N ASN A 75 -12.11 13.30 -4.44
CA ASN A 75 -11.77 12.05 -5.10
C ASN A 75 -10.25 11.86 -5.30
N ASN A 76 -9.42 12.55 -4.53
CA ASN A 76 -7.96 12.46 -4.60
C ASN A 76 -7.47 11.35 -3.67
N HIS A 77 -7.27 10.16 -4.22
CA HIS A 77 -6.90 8.96 -3.48
C HIS A 77 -5.39 8.84 -3.20
N PHE A 78 -4.58 9.69 -3.78
CA PHE A 78 -3.11 9.60 -3.72
C PHE A 78 -2.44 10.87 -3.18
N GLY A 79 -3.21 11.84 -2.69
CA GLY A 79 -2.66 13.08 -2.18
C GLY A 79 -1.89 13.90 -3.24
N ILE A 80 -2.32 13.88 -4.50
CA ILE A 80 -1.60 14.61 -5.56
C ILE A 80 -1.83 16.09 -5.40
N LYS A 81 -0.74 16.83 -5.14
CA LYS A 81 -0.71 18.29 -5.03
C LYS A 81 -0.86 18.94 -6.42
N CYS A 82 -1.36 20.18 -6.49
CA CYS A 82 -1.65 20.87 -7.77
C CYS A 82 -0.45 20.89 -8.71
N GLY A 83 0.70 21.35 -8.25
CA GLY A 83 1.86 21.60 -9.13
C GLY A 83 1.63 22.74 -10.12
N GLY A 84 2.69 23.16 -10.83
CA GLY A 84 2.64 24.33 -11.72
C GLY A 84 1.72 24.20 -12.93
N ASP A 85 1.51 22.99 -13.43
CA ASP A 85 0.77 22.75 -14.69
C ASP A 85 -0.69 22.37 -14.48
N TRP A 86 -1.14 22.25 -13.23
CA TRP A 86 -2.53 21.91 -12.95
C TRP A 86 -3.50 23.05 -13.31
N ARG A 87 -4.47 22.78 -14.17
CA ARG A 87 -5.52 23.72 -14.59
C ARG A 87 -6.93 23.28 -14.18
N GLY A 88 -7.03 22.14 -13.49
CA GLY A 88 -8.31 21.61 -13.00
C GLY A 88 -8.75 22.26 -11.67
N LYS A 89 -9.87 21.77 -11.13
CA LYS A 89 -10.35 22.18 -9.81
C LYS A 89 -9.36 21.79 -8.72
N SER A 90 -9.28 22.58 -7.67
CA SER A 90 -8.40 22.35 -6.53
C SER A 90 -9.11 22.59 -5.21
N VAL A 91 -8.54 22.03 -4.14
CA VAL A 91 -8.98 22.22 -2.77
C VAL A 91 -7.75 22.48 -1.88
N LYS A 92 -7.94 23.31 -0.85
CA LYS A 92 -6.95 23.50 0.21
C LYS A 92 -7.10 22.41 1.26
N HIS A 93 -5.99 21.88 1.70
CA HIS A 93 -5.95 20.86 2.76
C HIS A 93 -4.61 20.94 3.48
N ASP A 94 -4.62 20.72 4.80
CA ASP A 94 -3.41 20.65 5.61
C ASP A 94 -2.78 19.28 5.48
N ASP A 95 -1.48 19.23 5.14
CA ASP A 95 -0.67 18.02 5.03
C ASP A 95 0.71 18.30 5.65
N ASP A 96 1.80 18.31 4.88
CA ASP A 96 3.14 18.70 5.37
C ASP A 96 3.19 20.18 5.78
N ALA A 97 2.37 21.01 5.14
CA ALA A 97 2.16 22.42 5.48
C ALA A 97 0.66 22.76 5.49
N ARG A 98 0.34 23.96 6.05
CA ARG A 98 -1.04 24.47 6.03
C ARG A 98 -1.43 24.91 4.62
N ASP A 99 -2.72 24.75 4.30
CA ASP A 99 -3.35 25.28 3.09
C ASP A 99 -2.68 24.82 1.77
N GLU A 100 -2.11 23.62 1.73
CA GLU A 100 -1.55 23.10 0.52
C GLU A 100 -2.61 22.81 -0.54
N CYS A 101 -2.24 23.02 -1.81
CA CYS A 101 -3.16 22.86 -2.93
C CYS A 101 -3.18 21.41 -3.42
N PHE A 102 -4.36 20.79 -3.41
CA PHE A 102 -4.58 19.43 -3.92
C PHE A 102 -5.53 19.42 -5.10
N ARG A 103 -5.28 18.50 -6.04
CA ARG A 103 -6.12 18.29 -7.23
C ARG A 103 -7.48 17.74 -6.84
N VAL A 104 -8.53 18.19 -7.54
CA VAL A 104 -9.90 17.67 -7.40
C VAL A 104 -10.27 16.92 -8.67
N TYR A 105 -10.76 15.69 -8.54
CA TYR A 105 -11.16 14.83 -9.64
C TYR A 105 -12.68 14.65 -9.70
N LYS A 106 -13.21 14.31 -10.87
CA LYS A 106 -14.66 14.02 -11.03
C LYS A 106 -15.02 12.71 -10.34
N ASN A 107 -14.12 11.74 -10.36
CA ASN A 107 -14.29 10.39 -9.80
C ASN A 107 -12.93 9.80 -9.41
N ALA A 108 -12.95 8.65 -8.76
CA ALA A 108 -11.72 7.95 -8.36
C ALA A 108 -10.87 7.49 -9.56
N ALA A 109 -11.49 7.08 -10.67
CA ALA A 109 -10.75 6.61 -11.85
C ALA A 109 -9.84 7.70 -12.42
N ASP A 110 -10.30 8.95 -12.41
CA ASP A 110 -9.47 10.09 -12.83
C ASP A 110 -8.27 10.28 -11.90
N SER A 111 -8.44 10.06 -10.59
CA SER A 111 -7.34 10.12 -9.62
C SER A 111 -6.33 9.00 -9.85
N TYR A 112 -6.79 7.77 -10.07
CA TYR A 112 -5.93 6.62 -10.40
C TYR A 112 -5.15 6.86 -11.68
N ARG A 113 -5.82 7.37 -12.72
CA ARG A 113 -5.21 7.73 -14.00
C ARG A 113 -4.12 8.79 -13.84
N ASP A 114 -4.41 9.83 -13.06
CA ASP A 114 -3.46 10.92 -12.83
C ASP A 114 -2.25 10.46 -11.99
N HIS A 115 -2.47 9.56 -11.01
CA HIS A 115 -1.41 8.92 -10.27
C HIS A 115 -0.48 8.10 -11.19
N SER A 116 -1.04 7.31 -12.10
CA SER A 116 -0.25 6.53 -13.06
C SER A 116 0.59 7.45 -13.96
N LYS A 117 0.00 8.54 -14.46
CA LYS A 117 0.71 9.58 -15.23
C LYS A 117 1.80 10.26 -14.41
N PHE A 118 1.52 10.53 -13.13
CA PHE A 118 2.48 11.14 -12.22
C PHE A 118 3.74 10.28 -12.03
N LEU A 119 3.59 8.96 -11.89
CA LEU A 119 4.74 8.05 -11.79
C LEU A 119 5.45 7.89 -13.13
N ALA A 120 4.70 7.62 -14.21
CA ALA A 120 5.28 7.37 -15.53
C ALA A 120 5.98 8.60 -16.13
N GLY A 121 5.49 9.82 -15.82
CA GLY A 121 5.99 11.05 -16.39
C GLY A 121 7.16 11.71 -15.66
N ARG A 122 7.63 11.15 -14.53
CA ARG A 122 8.70 11.78 -13.74
C ARG A 122 10.01 11.00 -13.78
N PRO A 123 11.13 11.61 -14.20
CA PRO A 123 12.43 10.94 -14.34
C PRO A 123 12.90 10.19 -13.08
N ARG A 124 12.58 10.70 -11.89
CA ARG A 124 12.97 10.07 -10.62
C ARG A 124 12.38 8.67 -10.42
N TYR A 125 11.29 8.33 -11.10
CA TYR A 125 10.67 7.01 -11.05
C TYR A 125 11.03 6.11 -12.24
N ALA A 126 11.78 6.61 -13.25
CA ALA A 126 12.06 5.87 -14.47
C ALA A 126 12.73 4.51 -14.23
N SER A 127 13.56 4.38 -13.18
CA SER A 127 14.19 3.11 -12.84
C SER A 127 13.22 2.01 -12.41
N LEU A 128 12.03 2.38 -11.90
CA LEU A 128 11.01 1.43 -11.46
C LEU A 128 10.44 0.63 -12.63
N PHE A 129 10.31 1.26 -13.80
CA PHE A 129 9.79 0.65 -15.02
C PHE A 129 10.74 -0.37 -15.67
N LYS A 130 11.91 -0.62 -15.06
CA LYS A 130 12.84 -1.71 -15.42
C LYS A 130 12.62 -2.95 -14.55
N LEU A 131 11.82 -2.86 -13.49
CA LEU A 131 11.48 -3.97 -12.62
C LEU A 131 10.38 -4.82 -13.26
N ASP A 132 10.35 -6.10 -12.90
CA ASP A 132 9.22 -6.97 -13.24
C ASP A 132 7.94 -6.45 -12.59
N MET A 133 6.81 -6.61 -13.30
CA MET A 133 5.49 -6.18 -12.80
C MET A 133 5.07 -6.95 -11.54
N THR A 134 5.60 -8.15 -11.33
CA THR A 134 5.34 -8.95 -10.13
C THR A 134 6.32 -8.66 -8.99
N ASP A 135 7.35 -7.85 -9.22
CA ASP A 135 8.31 -7.44 -8.18
C ASP A 135 7.79 -6.25 -7.36
N TYR A 136 6.64 -6.41 -6.71
CA TYR A 136 6.06 -5.37 -5.86
C TYR A 136 7.00 -4.93 -4.72
N LYS A 137 7.91 -5.79 -4.24
CA LYS A 137 8.90 -5.43 -3.21
C LYS A 137 9.93 -4.44 -3.76
N GLY A 138 10.48 -4.73 -4.93
CA GLY A 138 11.37 -3.81 -5.64
C GLY A 138 10.70 -2.48 -5.93
N TRP A 139 9.43 -2.50 -6.38
CA TRP A 139 8.63 -1.30 -6.60
C TRP A 139 8.44 -0.48 -5.31
N ALA A 140 8.05 -1.10 -4.20
CA ALA A 140 7.83 -0.42 -2.91
C ALA A 140 9.11 0.26 -2.40
N HIS A 141 10.24 -0.45 -2.40
CA HIS A 141 11.52 0.12 -2.02
C HIS A 141 12.00 1.21 -2.98
N GLY A 142 11.79 1.01 -4.27
CA GLY A 142 12.13 1.98 -5.30
C GLY A 142 11.32 3.29 -5.18
N LEU A 143 10.03 3.22 -4.92
CA LEU A 143 9.18 4.38 -4.64
C LEU A 143 9.69 5.18 -3.44
N LYS A 144 10.03 4.49 -2.33
CA LYS A 144 10.61 5.15 -1.15
C LYS A 144 11.95 5.80 -1.48
N LYS A 145 12.85 5.11 -2.18
CA LYS A 145 14.16 5.62 -2.61
C LYS A 145 14.03 6.84 -3.54
N ALA A 146 13.03 6.84 -4.42
CA ALA A 146 12.73 7.94 -5.33
C ALA A 146 12.03 9.14 -4.64
N GLY A 147 11.76 9.05 -3.33
CA GLY A 147 11.17 10.14 -2.55
C GLY A 147 9.67 10.32 -2.78
N TYR A 148 8.94 9.23 -2.99
CA TYR A 148 7.47 9.30 -3.06
C TYR A 148 6.86 9.76 -1.72
N ALA A 149 7.38 9.25 -0.62
CA ALA A 149 6.97 9.63 0.74
C ALA A 149 8.19 9.87 1.65
N THR A 150 8.04 10.73 2.64
CA THR A 150 9.05 11.07 3.65
C THR A 150 9.21 9.96 4.70
N ASN A 151 8.12 9.25 5.04
CA ASN A 151 8.10 8.21 6.06
C ASN A 151 9.14 7.09 5.77
N PRO A 152 10.11 6.83 6.68
CA PRO A 152 11.12 5.79 6.49
C PRO A 152 10.55 4.37 6.37
N ARG A 153 9.37 4.13 6.91
CA ARG A 153 8.68 2.83 6.87
C ARG A 153 7.76 2.64 5.66
N TYR A 154 7.71 3.60 4.73
CA TYR A 154 6.76 3.60 3.61
C TYR A 154 6.77 2.31 2.79
N ALA A 155 7.95 1.85 2.37
CA ALA A 155 8.08 0.61 1.61
C ALA A 155 7.51 -0.60 2.36
N TYR A 156 7.81 -0.71 3.65
CA TYR A 156 7.31 -1.81 4.49
C TYR A 156 5.80 -1.72 4.70
N GLN A 157 5.23 -0.52 4.79
CA GLN A 157 3.77 -0.35 4.88
C GLN A 157 3.07 -0.82 3.61
N LEU A 158 3.61 -0.50 2.43
CA LEU A 158 3.08 -1.01 1.16
C LEU A 158 3.18 -2.53 1.08
N ILE A 159 4.33 -3.11 1.39
CA ILE A 159 4.56 -4.56 1.36
C ILE A 159 3.60 -5.27 2.32
N ASP A 160 3.45 -4.79 3.56
CA ASP A 160 2.53 -5.34 4.54
C ASP A 160 1.07 -5.35 4.04
N ILE A 161 0.62 -4.25 3.43
CA ILE A 161 -0.73 -4.16 2.84
C ILE A 161 -0.85 -5.17 1.69
N ILE A 162 0.12 -5.23 0.79
CA ILE A 162 0.08 -6.13 -0.38
C ILE A 162 0.03 -7.60 0.06
N GLU A 163 0.87 -8.00 1.03
CA GLU A 163 0.94 -9.38 1.52
C GLU A 163 -0.30 -9.74 2.35
N ARG A 164 -0.77 -8.84 3.22
CA ARG A 164 -1.94 -9.06 4.09
C ARG A 164 -3.24 -9.26 3.32
N TYR A 165 -3.41 -8.56 2.19
CA TYR A 165 -4.62 -8.61 1.36
C TYR A 165 -4.42 -9.39 0.05
N ASP A 166 -3.29 -10.07 -0.13
CA ASP A 166 -2.95 -10.87 -1.32
C ASP A 166 -3.06 -10.05 -2.62
N LEU A 167 -2.69 -8.74 -2.58
CA LEU A 167 -2.87 -7.85 -3.73
C LEU A 167 -1.98 -8.24 -4.92
N TYR A 168 -0.84 -8.90 -4.68
CA TYR A 168 0.07 -9.39 -5.71
C TYR A 168 -0.61 -10.34 -6.73
N LYS A 169 -1.76 -10.92 -6.38
CA LYS A 169 -2.55 -11.73 -7.32
C LYS A 169 -3.10 -10.95 -8.51
N TYR A 170 -3.22 -9.63 -8.38
CA TYR A 170 -3.69 -8.74 -9.45
C TYR A 170 -2.58 -8.31 -10.41
N ASP A 171 -1.30 -8.58 -10.11
CA ASP A 171 -0.15 -8.25 -10.96
C ASP A 171 0.11 -9.28 -12.06
N LYS A 172 -0.59 -10.40 -12.03
CA LYS A 172 -0.49 -11.47 -13.03
C LYS A 172 -1.54 -11.21 -14.11
N LYS A 173 -1.08 -11.31 -15.37
CA LYS A 173 -1.97 -11.40 -16.54
C LYS A 173 -2.59 -12.78 -16.62
#